data_7eb0a40dfc02b4e4d6b06dae3db6e110
#
_entry.id   7eb0a40dfc02b4e4d6b06dae3db6e110
#
_cell.length_a   1.000
_cell.length_b   1.000
_cell.length_c   1.000
_cell.angle_alpha   90.00
_cell.angle_beta   90.00
_cell.angle_gamma   90.00
#
_symmetry.space_group_name_H-M   'P 1'
#
loop_
_entity.id
_entity.type
_entity.pdbx_description
1 polymer ?
#
loop_
_entity_poly.entity_id
_entity_poly.type
_entity_poly.pdbx_seq_one_letter_code
_entity_poly.pdbx_strand_id
1 'polypeptide(L)'
;TCQLEEGGRTVELGKLNNIIEARTEEIIANVWNQIQLSGYDDKLLAGLIITGGASNLKNLDEALRKRSKIEKVRSARFVRNTIHADEDVVKKDGTQNTLFGLLVACKRHLLPSRMYNLSLNPNR
;
A
#
# COMPACT_ATOMS: atom_id res chain seq x y z
N THR A 1 8.90 13.68 24.33
CA THR A 1 9.84 14.38 23.41
C THR A 1 10.49 13.37 22.49
N CYS A 2 10.37 13.58 21.21
CA CYS A 2 11.02 12.78 20.19
C CYS A 2 12.17 13.59 19.59
N GLN A 3 13.36 12.99 19.48
CA GLN A 3 14.47 13.61 18.76
C GLN A 3 14.45 13.14 17.31
N LEU A 4 14.44 14.07 16.37
CA LEU A 4 14.65 13.78 14.97
C LEU A 4 16.15 13.68 14.70
N GLU A 5 16.60 12.62 14.06
CA GLU A 5 18.02 12.34 13.80
C GLU A 5 18.70 13.38 12.90
N GLU A 6 17.96 14.07 12.05
CA GLU A 6 18.49 15.16 11.23
C GLU A 6 18.36 16.51 11.92
N GLY A 7 19.47 17.03 12.43
CA GLY A 7 19.61 18.42 12.90
C GLY A 7 19.34 18.67 14.38
N GLY A 8 19.23 17.65 15.24
CA GLY A 8 19.16 17.80 16.70
C GLY A 8 17.95 18.59 17.21
N ARG A 9 16.89 18.69 16.43
CA ARG A 9 15.65 19.38 16.83
C ARG A 9 14.80 18.47 17.70
N THR A 10 14.45 18.93 18.88
CA THR A 10 13.47 18.27 19.76
C THR A 10 12.06 18.73 19.41
N VAL A 11 11.20 17.78 19.15
CA VAL A 11 9.78 18.04 18.91
C VAL A 11 8.96 17.36 20.01
N GLU A 12 7.96 18.06 20.49
CA GLU A 12 7.01 17.50 21.44
C GLU A 12 6.14 16.44 20.75
N LEU A 13 6.18 15.21 21.27
CA LEU A 13 5.51 14.05 20.67
C LEU A 13 4.00 14.28 20.50
N GLY A 14 3.36 14.95 21.45
CA GLY A 14 1.94 15.26 21.38
C GLY A 14 1.59 16.17 20.20
N LYS A 15 2.39 17.20 19.96
CA LYS A 15 2.21 18.10 18.80
C LYS A 15 2.45 17.37 17.48
N LEU A 16 3.48 16.53 17.41
CA LEU A 16 3.77 15.74 16.23
C LEU A 16 2.62 14.79 15.91
N ASN A 17 2.09 14.07 16.89
CA ASN A 17 0.98 13.16 16.72
C ASN A 17 -0.29 13.89 16.23
N ASN A 18 -0.60 15.06 16.79
CA ASN A 18 -1.75 15.86 16.36
C ASN A 18 -1.63 16.31 14.90
N ILE A 19 -0.43 16.67 14.45
CA ILE A 19 -0.19 17.06 13.06
C ILE A 19 -0.36 15.86 12.13
N ILE A 20 0.18 14.70 12.49
CA ILE A 20 0.07 13.47 11.71
C ILE A 20 -1.39 13.03 11.63
N GLU A 21 -2.12 13.05 12.72
CA GLU A 21 -3.54 12.71 12.79
C GLU A 21 -4.36 13.63 11.89
N ALA A 22 -4.20 14.95 11.99
CA ALA A 22 -4.92 15.92 11.18
C ALA A 22 -4.65 15.72 9.68
N ARG A 23 -3.40 15.47 9.27
CA ARG A 23 -3.05 15.20 7.88
C ARG A 23 -3.59 13.87 7.38
N THR A 24 -3.58 12.87 8.21
CA THR A 24 -4.14 11.55 7.88
C THR A 24 -5.66 11.63 7.69
N GLU A 25 -6.36 12.34 8.56
CA GLU A 25 -7.81 12.57 8.44
C GLU A 25 -8.15 13.33 7.15
N GLU A 26 -7.38 14.34 6.78
CA GLU A 26 -7.54 15.08 5.52
C GLU A 26 -7.40 14.16 4.30
N ILE A 27 -6.38 13.32 4.27
CA ILE A 27 -6.16 12.35 3.19
C ILE A 27 -7.33 11.36 3.11
N ILE A 28 -7.75 10.81 4.23
CA ILE A 28 -8.88 9.86 4.30
C ILE A 28 -10.17 10.52 3.82
N ALA A 29 -10.43 11.76 4.22
CA ALA A 29 -11.60 12.51 3.79
C ALA A 29 -11.60 12.71 2.27
N ASN A 30 -10.47 13.07 1.69
CA ASN A 30 -10.33 13.24 0.24
C ASN A 30 -10.52 11.93 -0.51
N VAL A 31 -9.91 10.84 -0.04
CA VAL A 31 -10.08 9.50 -0.63
C VAL A 31 -11.54 9.06 -0.58
N TRP A 32 -12.18 9.22 0.56
CA TRP A 32 -13.59 8.87 0.72
C TRP A 32 -14.50 9.69 -0.20
N ASN A 33 -14.24 10.97 -0.33
CA ASN A 33 -14.96 11.83 -1.27
C ASN A 33 -14.82 11.34 -2.73
N GLN A 34 -13.64 10.91 -3.15
CA GLN A 34 -13.44 10.32 -4.48
C GLN A 34 -14.21 9.01 -4.66
N ILE A 35 -14.29 8.18 -3.63
CA ILE A 35 -15.09 6.95 -3.67
C ILE A 35 -16.58 7.28 -3.82
N GLN A 36 -17.08 8.25 -3.08
CA GLN A 36 -18.47 8.71 -3.20
C GLN A 36 -18.77 9.28 -4.58
N LEU A 37 -17.88 10.11 -5.14
CA LEU A 37 -18.02 10.67 -6.48
C LEU A 37 -18.03 9.60 -7.57
N SER A 38 -17.42 8.44 -7.35
CA SER A 38 -17.47 7.32 -8.28
C SER A 38 -18.84 6.62 -8.32
N GLY A 39 -19.71 6.83 -7.34
CA GLY A 39 -21.01 6.18 -7.20
C GLY A 39 -20.94 4.70 -6.80
N TYR A 40 -19.82 4.26 -6.24
CA TYR A 40 -19.62 2.87 -5.78
C TYR A 40 -19.51 2.73 -4.26
N ASP A 41 -19.70 3.78 -3.51
CA ASP A 41 -19.57 3.83 -2.05
C ASP A 41 -20.50 2.85 -1.32
N ASP A 42 -21.67 2.57 -1.87
CA ASP A 42 -22.65 1.60 -1.37
C ASP A 42 -22.47 0.17 -1.92
N LYS A 43 -21.56 -0.03 -2.88
CA LYS A 43 -21.36 -1.30 -3.60
C LYS A 43 -20.09 -2.06 -3.21
N LEU A 44 -19.35 -1.59 -2.22
CA LEU A 44 -18.07 -2.16 -1.79
C LEU A 44 -18.25 -3.35 -0.83
N LEU A 45 -18.92 -4.40 -1.29
CA LEU A 45 -19.21 -5.61 -0.49
C LEU A 45 -17.95 -6.35 -0.04
N ALA A 46 -16.90 -6.32 -0.84
CA ALA A 46 -15.60 -6.91 -0.50
C ALA A 46 -14.76 -6.03 0.44
N GLY A 47 -15.17 -4.79 0.67
CA GLY A 47 -14.49 -3.82 1.50
C GLY A 47 -13.40 -3.04 0.77
N LEU A 48 -12.50 -2.46 1.55
CA LEU A 48 -11.36 -1.67 1.06
C LEU A 48 -10.05 -2.44 1.23
N ILE A 49 -9.20 -2.36 0.24
CA ILE A 49 -7.84 -2.88 0.31
C ILE A 49 -6.88 -1.70 0.23
N ILE A 50 -6.05 -1.55 1.25
CA ILE A 50 -5.01 -0.53 1.30
C ILE A 50 -3.66 -1.14 0.96
N THR A 51 -2.86 -0.40 0.21
CA THR A 51 -1.54 -0.83 -0.25
C THR A 51 -0.59 0.36 -0.39
N GLY A 52 0.69 0.08 -0.60
CA GLY A 52 1.73 1.09 -0.66
C GLY A 52 2.39 1.36 0.69
N GLY A 53 3.41 2.21 0.71
CA GLY A 53 4.20 2.48 1.92
C GLY A 53 3.38 3.07 3.06
N ALA A 54 2.50 4.01 2.75
CA ALA A 54 1.64 4.66 3.74
C ALA A 54 0.60 3.71 4.37
N SER A 55 0.32 2.55 3.75
CA SER A 55 -0.60 1.56 4.33
C SER A 55 -0.08 0.94 5.63
N ASN A 56 1.21 1.12 5.93
CA ASN A 56 1.84 0.66 7.16
C ASN A 56 1.72 1.67 8.32
N LEU A 57 1.09 2.83 8.08
CA LEU A 57 0.82 3.79 9.13
C LEU A 57 -0.09 3.16 10.19
N LYS A 58 0.32 3.27 11.44
CA LYS A 58 -0.42 2.69 12.57
C LYS A 58 -1.84 3.27 12.64
N ASN A 59 -2.82 2.39 12.83
CA ASN A 59 -4.25 2.74 12.98
C ASN A 59 -4.90 3.35 11.72
N LEU A 60 -4.27 3.29 10.55
CA LEU A 60 -4.85 3.81 9.31
C LEU A 60 -6.12 3.07 8.91
N ASP A 61 -6.13 1.75 9.08
CA ASP A 61 -7.29 0.91 8.79
C ASP A 61 -8.49 1.22 9.70
N GLU A 62 -8.24 1.51 10.97
CA GLU A 62 -9.28 1.92 11.91
C GLU A 62 -9.85 3.30 11.55
N ALA A 63 -9.01 4.26 11.21
CA ALA A 63 -9.44 5.58 10.78
C ALA A 63 -10.29 5.51 9.48
N LEU A 64 -9.92 4.64 8.54
CA LEU A 64 -10.71 4.38 7.34
C LEU A 64 -12.06 3.73 7.65
N ARG A 65 -12.14 2.73 8.54
CA ARG A 65 -13.40 2.13 8.99
C ARG A 65 -14.33 3.16 9.61
N LYS A 66 -13.78 3.99 10.47
CA LYS A 66 -14.54 5.05 11.16
C LYS A 66 -15.15 6.05 10.18
N ARG A 67 -14.39 6.46 9.16
CA ARG A 67 -14.83 7.45 8.18
C ARG A 67 -15.78 6.88 7.15
N SER A 68 -15.46 5.70 6.60
CA SER A 68 -16.23 5.07 5.53
C SER A 68 -17.44 4.27 6.02
N LYS A 69 -17.45 3.89 7.30
CA LYS A 69 -18.39 2.92 7.90
C LYS A 69 -18.31 1.53 7.25
N ILE A 70 -17.24 1.25 6.52
CA ILE A 70 -16.96 -0.05 5.93
C ILE A 70 -16.08 -0.84 6.90
N GLU A 71 -16.60 -1.92 7.44
CA GLU A 71 -15.88 -2.73 8.43
C GLU A 71 -14.70 -3.51 7.83
N LYS A 72 -14.86 -3.95 6.58
CA LYS A 72 -13.84 -4.75 5.89
C LYS A 72 -12.76 -3.86 5.27
N VAL A 73 -11.78 -3.47 6.06
CA VAL A 73 -10.57 -2.78 5.60
C VAL A 73 -9.37 -3.67 5.88
N ARG A 74 -8.58 -3.98 4.86
CA ARG A 74 -7.40 -4.84 4.98
C ARG A 74 -6.22 -4.30 4.18
N SER A 75 -5.01 -4.62 4.62
CA SER A 75 -3.78 -4.30 3.90
C SER A 75 -3.38 -5.44 2.96
N ALA A 76 -2.98 -5.10 1.75
CA ALA A 76 -2.39 -6.05 0.81
C ALA A 76 -0.88 -6.19 1.10
N ARG A 77 -0.51 -7.26 1.80
CA ARG A 77 0.87 -7.51 2.27
C ARG A 77 1.49 -8.79 1.72
N PHE A 78 0.91 -9.38 0.69
CA PHE A 78 1.45 -10.61 0.13
C PHE A 78 2.09 -10.37 -1.24
N VAL A 79 3.10 -11.16 -1.54
CA VAL A 79 3.75 -11.21 -2.83
C VAL A 79 3.38 -12.52 -3.51
N ARG A 80 2.97 -12.46 -4.77
CA ARG A 80 2.66 -13.68 -5.54
C ARG A 80 3.94 -14.48 -5.81
N ASN A 81 3.82 -15.80 -5.84
CA ASN A 81 4.91 -16.73 -6.17
C ASN A 81 5.47 -16.54 -7.60
N THR A 82 4.87 -15.68 -8.41
CA THR A 82 5.34 -15.33 -9.76
C THR A 82 6.51 -14.35 -9.75
N ILE A 83 6.82 -13.75 -8.59
CA ILE A 83 7.96 -12.84 -8.44
C ILE A 83 9.07 -13.58 -7.73
N HIS A 84 10.19 -13.76 -8.44
CA HIS A 84 11.38 -14.39 -7.93
C HIS A 84 12.47 -13.33 -7.76
N ALA A 85 12.93 -13.15 -6.55
CA ALA A 85 14.06 -12.31 -6.19
C ALA A 85 14.63 -12.78 -4.86
N ASP A 86 15.81 -12.30 -4.51
CA ASP A 86 16.40 -12.59 -3.21
C ASP A 86 15.50 -12.08 -2.08
N GLU A 87 15.41 -12.84 -1.00
CA GLU A 87 14.52 -12.53 0.13
C GLU A 87 14.81 -11.17 0.77
N ASP A 88 16.07 -10.72 0.71
CA ASP A 88 16.51 -9.43 1.22
C ASP A 88 15.95 -8.25 0.42
N VAL A 89 15.59 -8.47 -0.85
CA VAL A 89 15.09 -7.44 -1.76
C VAL A 89 13.56 -7.36 -1.71
N VAL A 90 12.88 -8.49 -1.54
CA VAL A 90 11.41 -8.56 -1.57
C VAL A 90 10.84 -8.30 -0.19
N LYS A 91 10.16 -7.17 -0.04
CA LYS A 91 9.42 -6.81 1.18
C LYS A 91 7.97 -7.23 1.09
N LYS A 92 7.49 -7.92 2.12
CA LYS A 92 6.08 -8.38 2.22
C LYS A 92 5.19 -7.40 3.01
N ASP A 93 5.52 -6.14 2.98
CA ASP A 93 4.84 -5.08 3.73
C ASP A 93 3.92 -4.19 2.88
N GLY A 94 3.80 -4.48 1.59
CA GLY A 94 2.99 -3.71 0.66
C GLY A 94 3.71 -2.51 0.02
N THR A 95 4.91 -2.15 0.46
CA THR A 95 5.65 -0.97 -0.05
C THR A 95 6.06 -1.11 -1.52
N GLN A 96 6.25 -2.34 -2.00
CA GLN A 96 6.71 -2.65 -3.35
C GLN A 96 5.60 -3.17 -4.27
N ASN A 97 4.34 -3.15 -3.86
CA ASN A 97 3.25 -3.75 -4.63
C ASN A 97 3.07 -3.12 -6.01
N THR A 98 3.24 -1.81 -6.14
CA THR A 98 3.19 -1.14 -7.45
C THR A 98 4.30 -1.62 -8.37
N LEU A 99 5.52 -1.78 -7.84
CA LEU A 99 6.66 -2.33 -8.58
C LEU A 99 6.37 -3.76 -9.06
N PHE A 100 5.84 -4.61 -8.21
CA PHE A 100 5.48 -5.99 -8.57
C PHE A 100 4.39 -6.03 -9.64
N GLY A 101 3.39 -5.15 -9.53
CA GLY A 101 2.35 -5.01 -10.55
C GLY A 101 2.90 -4.59 -11.90
N LEU A 102 3.83 -3.64 -11.94
CA LEU A 102 4.51 -3.19 -13.15
C LEU A 102 5.36 -4.31 -13.77
N LEU A 103 6.09 -5.09 -12.97
CA LEU A 103 6.87 -6.22 -13.46
C LEU A 103 5.98 -7.29 -14.10
N VAL A 104 4.86 -7.63 -13.47
CA VAL A 104 3.88 -8.59 -14.02
C VAL A 104 3.26 -8.08 -15.32
N ALA A 105 2.88 -6.81 -15.38
CA ALA A 105 2.31 -6.19 -16.57
C ALA A 105 3.34 -6.13 -17.71
N CYS A 106 4.57 -5.75 -17.41
CA CYS A 106 5.67 -5.73 -18.39
C CYS A 106 5.90 -7.12 -19.01
N LYS A 107 5.95 -8.16 -18.18
CA LYS A 107 6.08 -9.54 -18.65
C LYS A 107 4.95 -9.93 -19.62
N ARG A 108 3.72 -9.53 -19.32
CA ARG A 108 2.55 -9.87 -20.16
C ARG A 108 2.51 -9.16 -21.50
N HIS A 109 2.94 -7.91 -21.55
CA HIS A 109 2.70 -7.04 -22.71
C HIS A 109 3.94 -6.80 -23.58
N LEU A 110 5.15 -6.89 -23.00
CA LEU A 110 6.38 -6.51 -23.68
C LEU A 110 7.25 -7.70 -24.10
N LEU A 111 7.07 -8.88 -23.50
CA LEU A 111 7.86 -10.06 -23.87
C LEU A 111 7.07 -10.96 -24.81
N PRO A 112 7.62 -11.30 -26.00
CA PRO A 112 7.04 -12.30 -26.88
C PRO A 112 6.86 -13.64 -26.17
N SER A 113 5.80 -14.35 -26.46
CA SER A 113 5.46 -15.63 -25.82
C SER A 113 6.59 -16.69 -25.85
N ARG A 114 7.50 -16.60 -26.83
CA ARG A 114 8.72 -17.44 -26.90
C ARG A 114 9.75 -17.18 -25.79
N MET A 115 9.82 -15.98 -25.25
CA MET A 115 10.74 -15.66 -24.14
C MET A 115 10.25 -16.17 -22.77
N TYR A 116 8.96 -16.44 -22.62
CA TYR A 116 8.42 -16.99 -21.39
C TYR A 116 8.97 -18.39 -21.08
N ASN A 117 9.22 -19.19 -22.12
CA ASN A 117 9.67 -20.57 -21.96
C ASN A 117 11.17 -20.70 -21.66
N LEU A 118 11.96 -19.67 -21.94
CA LEU A 118 13.41 -19.68 -21.69
C LEU A 118 13.78 -19.32 -20.25
N SER A 119 12.93 -18.56 -19.56
CA SER A 119 13.18 -18.13 -18.17
C SER A 119 12.64 -19.08 -17.10
N LEU A 120 11.88 -20.10 -17.50
CA LEU A 120 11.23 -21.03 -16.57
C LEU A 120 11.91 -22.38 -16.45
N ASN A 121 13.06 -22.57 -17.09
CA ASN A 121 13.80 -23.84 -17.01
C ASN A 121 15.19 -23.58 -16.39
N PRO A 122 15.33 -23.71 -15.05
CA PRO A 122 16.60 -23.51 -14.37
C PRO A 122 17.65 -24.61 -14.61
N ASN A 123 17.30 -25.64 -15.41
CA ASN A 123 18.16 -26.81 -15.67
C ASN A 123 18.52 -26.99 -17.17
N ARG A 124 18.67 -25.90 -17.89
CA ARG A 124 19.31 -25.96 -19.21
C ARG A 124 20.40 -24.95 -19.34
#